data_7d8ac30efdc0df3759f0501e8e127329
#
_entry.id   7d8ac30efdc0df3759f0501e8e127329
#
_cell.length_a   1.000
_cell.length_b   1.000
_cell.length_c   1.000
_cell.angle_alpha   90.00
_cell.angle_beta   90.00
_cell.angle_gamma   90.00
#
_symmetry.space_group_name_H-M   'P 1'
#
loop_
_entity.id
_entity.type
_entity.pdbx_description
1 polymer ?
#
loop_
_entity_poly.entity_id
_entity_poly.type
_entity_poly.pdbx_seq_one_letter_code
_entity_poly.pdbx_strand_id
1 'polypeptide(L)'
;MTMLKSRSEEGYACMPLLRYLPPSQVEFMRIEPIDGYKPFPLDENMAALAEGRWPAATEEAYGFKLVVRLTQTMSIKRHLLPHTDIVFEFIDYPGEWITDIPMLGKTYAQWSDSAWAQLSSGPQQHFANEWKTVVNAFDFEQSPTQDNINELVSAYRHYLVIAKKNGISLLQPGSFLLDSSDFDWQQLGFAPLPSSITSDVSHPWYKAFESHFTAFQKDWLTPLKQSVFRETDKQIILVDLFEGLNHSRQHLYQLKETLSHLADTFVYGQTGWFARNVMRKEAIGRVAFVATKADLIPVSERENLLSLLKQVTEGARARFVDKPIKFEHFLVSAIQVTNEGSS
;
A
#
# COMPACT_ATOMS: atom_id res chain seq x y z
N MET A 1 -15.37 9.93 0.64
CA MET A 1 -15.70 11.03 -0.32
C MET A 1 -17.19 11.32 -0.42
N THR A 2 -18.07 10.36 -0.57
CA THR A 2 -19.52 10.60 -0.65
C THR A 2 -20.06 11.41 0.53
N MET A 3 -19.62 11.10 1.74
CA MET A 3 -19.95 11.86 2.95
C MET A 3 -19.40 13.30 2.94
N LEU A 4 -18.27 13.55 2.29
CA LEU A 4 -17.67 14.88 2.14
C LEU A 4 -18.45 15.79 1.18
N LYS A 5 -19.18 15.22 0.21
CA LYS A 5 -20.05 15.96 -0.71
C LYS A 5 -21.39 16.33 -0.08
N SER A 6 -21.83 15.64 0.99
CA SER A 6 -23.09 15.90 1.66
C SER A 6 -22.97 17.06 2.64
N ARG A 7 -23.66 18.17 2.37
CA ARG A 7 -23.80 19.33 3.28
C ARG A 7 -24.96 19.18 4.27
N SER A 8 -25.60 18.01 4.34
CA SER A 8 -26.71 17.78 5.25
C SER A 8 -26.23 17.69 6.71
N GLU A 9 -27.07 18.06 7.67
CA GLU A 9 -26.78 17.88 9.10
C GLU A 9 -26.49 16.41 9.44
N GLU A 10 -27.13 15.46 8.75
CA GLU A 10 -26.86 14.02 8.86
C GLU A 10 -25.46 13.67 8.36
N GLY A 11 -24.99 14.29 7.26
CA GLY A 11 -23.62 14.13 6.77
C GLY A 11 -22.57 14.59 7.77
N TYR A 12 -22.80 15.69 8.48
CA TYR A 12 -21.95 16.17 9.58
C TYR A 12 -21.92 15.20 10.76
N ALA A 13 -23.05 14.63 11.14
CA ALA A 13 -23.13 13.67 12.24
C ALA A 13 -22.36 12.38 11.97
N CYS A 14 -22.25 11.98 10.69
CA CYS A 14 -21.55 10.77 10.27
C CYS A 14 -20.04 10.93 10.13
N MET A 15 -19.50 12.16 10.19
CA MET A 15 -18.07 12.42 10.03
C MET A 15 -17.39 12.70 11.37
N PRO A 16 -16.63 11.75 11.93
CA PRO A 16 -15.92 11.95 13.20
C PRO A 16 -14.99 13.17 13.18
N LEU A 17 -14.39 13.49 12.03
CA LEU A 17 -13.54 14.66 11.85
C LEU A 17 -14.29 15.97 12.13
N LEU A 18 -15.57 16.06 11.76
CA LEU A 18 -16.38 17.24 11.92
C LEU A 18 -17.02 17.36 13.31
N ARG A 19 -17.00 16.29 14.12
CA ARG A 19 -17.45 16.36 15.52
C ARG A 19 -16.73 17.42 16.35
N TYR A 20 -15.48 17.72 16.01
CA TYR A 20 -14.64 18.69 16.69
C TYR A 20 -14.72 20.09 16.04
N LEU A 21 -15.42 20.21 14.92
CA LEU A 21 -15.61 21.47 14.20
C LEU A 21 -17.12 21.81 14.25
N PRO A 22 -17.53 22.80 15.08
CA PRO A 22 -18.93 23.20 15.12
C PRO A 22 -19.43 23.58 13.73
N PRO A 23 -20.59 23.08 13.26
CA PRO A 23 -21.12 23.38 11.93
C PRO A 23 -21.23 24.89 11.65
N SER A 24 -21.50 25.68 12.70
CA SER A 24 -21.59 27.15 12.64
C SER A 24 -20.25 27.85 12.35
N GLN A 25 -19.13 27.16 12.51
CA GLN A 25 -17.81 27.70 12.18
C GLN A 25 -17.31 27.28 10.80
N VAL A 26 -17.93 26.29 10.18
CA VAL A 26 -17.55 25.82 8.83
C VAL A 26 -18.27 26.66 7.80
N GLU A 27 -17.52 27.49 7.08
CA GLU A 27 -18.07 28.32 6.00
C GLU A 27 -18.33 27.49 4.75
N PHE A 28 -17.35 26.69 4.34
CA PHE A 28 -17.49 25.72 3.28
C PHE A 28 -16.50 24.56 3.41
N MET A 29 -16.82 23.48 2.72
CA MET A 29 -15.92 22.38 2.41
C MET A 29 -15.93 22.16 0.91
N ARG A 30 -14.76 22.01 0.32
CA ARG A 30 -14.62 21.67 -1.10
C ARG A 30 -13.50 20.68 -1.33
N ILE A 31 -13.65 19.90 -2.41
CA ILE A 31 -12.66 18.96 -2.87
C ILE A 31 -11.95 19.60 -4.07
N GLU A 32 -10.64 19.60 -4.03
CA GLU A 32 -9.76 20.13 -5.07
C GLU A 32 -8.81 19.02 -5.56
N PRO A 33 -8.33 19.08 -6.81
CA PRO A 33 -7.29 18.18 -7.30
C PRO A 33 -5.95 18.46 -6.61
N ILE A 34 -5.06 17.49 -6.63
CA ILE A 34 -3.63 17.63 -6.30
C ILE A 34 -2.85 17.56 -7.62
N ASP A 35 -1.97 18.51 -7.86
CA ASP A 35 -1.11 18.49 -9.03
C ASP A 35 -0.21 17.25 -9.03
N GLY A 36 -0.10 16.60 -10.18
CA GLY A 36 0.68 15.38 -10.33
C GLY A 36 -0.02 14.07 -9.97
N TYR A 37 -1.27 14.12 -9.50
CA TYR A 37 -2.09 12.94 -9.23
C TYR A 37 -3.36 12.94 -10.05
N LYS A 38 -3.80 11.75 -10.47
CA LYS A 38 -5.12 11.60 -11.09
C LYS A 38 -6.22 11.87 -10.07
N PRO A 39 -7.35 12.48 -10.47
CA PRO A 39 -8.51 12.64 -9.60
C PRO A 39 -9.05 11.27 -9.19
N PHE A 40 -9.43 11.11 -7.92
CA PHE A 40 -10.07 9.87 -7.47
C PHE A 40 -11.37 9.62 -8.22
N PRO A 41 -11.57 8.44 -8.86
CA PRO A 41 -12.70 8.14 -9.75
C PRO A 41 -13.98 7.86 -8.96
N LEU A 42 -14.44 8.84 -8.16
CA LEU A 42 -15.59 8.66 -7.26
C LEU A 42 -16.88 8.38 -8.02
N ASP A 43 -17.16 9.17 -9.05
CA ASP A 43 -18.45 9.10 -9.75
C ASP A 43 -18.55 7.78 -10.54
N GLU A 44 -17.44 7.28 -11.11
CA GLU A 44 -17.34 5.98 -11.78
C GLU A 44 -17.54 4.83 -10.79
N ASN A 45 -16.87 4.90 -9.64
CA ASN A 45 -16.99 3.89 -8.58
C ASN A 45 -18.40 3.84 -8.01
N MET A 46 -19.06 4.99 -7.84
CA MET A 46 -20.44 5.06 -7.38
C MET A 46 -21.43 4.52 -8.43
N ALA A 47 -21.19 4.76 -9.71
CA ALA A 47 -21.98 4.20 -10.79
C ALA A 47 -21.86 2.67 -10.83
N ALA A 48 -20.64 2.12 -10.70
CA ALA A 48 -20.41 0.68 -10.63
C ALA A 48 -21.18 0.04 -9.46
N LEU A 49 -21.14 0.65 -8.26
CA LEU A 49 -21.90 0.18 -7.10
C LEU A 49 -23.40 0.23 -7.32
N ALA A 50 -23.92 1.29 -7.97
CA ALA A 50 -25.34 1.41 -8.30
C ALA A 50 -25.81 0.32 -9.28
N GLU A 51 -24.93 -0.18 -10.12
CA GLU A 51 -25.16 -1.29 -11.04
C GLU A 51 -24.92 -2.67 -10.40
N GLY A 52 -24.60 -2.74 -9.09
CA GLY A 52 -24.31 -3.99 -8.38
C GLY A 52 -22.94 -4.59 -8.71
N ARG A 53 -22.03 -3.79 -9.26
CA ARG A 53 -20.65 -4.19 -9.55
C ARG A 53 -19.68 -3.57 -8.54
N TRP A 54 -18.66 -4.31 -8.15
CA TRP A 54 -17.57 -3.75 -7.37
C TRP A 54 -16.71 -2.82 -8.24
N PRO A 55 -16.25 -1.67 -7.68
CA PRO A 55 -15.23 -0.85 -8.34
C PRO A 55 -13.97 -1.64 -8.65
N ALA A 56 -13.25 -1.22 -9.67
CA ALA A 56 -11.93 -1.79 -9.97
C ALA A 56 -10.95 -1.55 -8.81
N ALA A 57 -9.95 -2.43 -8.69
CA ALA A 57 -8.85 -2.21 -7.76
C ALA A 57 -8.05 -0.96 -8.14
N THR A 58 -7.39 -0.36 -7.16
CA THR A 58 -6.51 0.79 -7.37
C THR A 58 -5.24 0.32 -8.09
N GLU A 59 -5.01 0.77 -9.31
CA GLU A 59 -3.83 0.42 -10.12
C GLU A 59 -2.85 1.58 -10.29
N GLU A 60 -3.30 2.80 -9.96
CA GLU A 60 -2.55 4.05 -10.10
C GLU A 60 -2.68 4.91 -8.85
N ALA A 61 -1.84 5.95 -8.72
CA ALA A 61 -1.97 6.89 -7.63
C ALA A 61 -3.04 7.95 -7.91
N TYR A 62 -3.98 8.08 -7.00
CA TYR A 62 -5.02 9.10 -7.01
C TYR A 62 -4.80 10.10 -5.88
N GLY A 63 -5.16 11.37 -6.11
CA GLY A 63 -5.02 12.40 -5.08
C GLY A 63 -6.16 13.41 -5.09
N PHE A 64 -6.52 13.89 -3.90
CA PHE A 64 -7.44 15.02 -3.74
C PHE A 64 -7.13 15.79 -2.45
N LYS A 65 -7.48 17.08 -2.45
CA LYS A 65 -7.46 17.94 -1.27
C LYS A 65 -8.88 18.12 -0.76
N LEU A 66 -9.04 18.03 0.56
CA LEU A 66 -10.22 18.52 1.25
C LEU A 66 -9.85 19.85 1.90
N VAL A 67 -10.42 20.93 1.43
CA VAL A 67 -10.27 22.26 2.01
C VAL A 67 -11.49 22.56 2.88
N VAL A 68 -11.25 22.79 4.17
CA VAL A 68 -12.27 23.19 5.14
C VAL A 68 -11.99 24.60 5.57
N ARG A 69 -12.85 25.55 5.18
CA ARG A 69 -12.73 26.94 5.61
C ARG A 69 -13.51 27.18 6.88
N LEU A 70 -12.81 27.70 7.87
CA LEU A 70 -13.38 28.06 9.18
C LEU A 70 -13.44 29.58 9.33
N THR A 71 -14.57 30.07 9.84
CA THR A 71 -14.72 31.46 10.27
C THR A 71 -14.04 31.65 11.61
N GLN A 72 -13.21 32.68 11.72
CA GLN A 72 -12.56 33.04 12.99
C GLN A 72 -13.57 33.59 13.98
N THR A 73 -13.61 32.98 15.18
CA THR A 73 -14.51 33.40 16.27
C THR A 73 -13.87 34.41 17.22
N MET A 74 -12.51 34.50 17.25
CA MET A 74 -11.79 35.41 18.14
C MET A 74 -11.73 36.82 17.54
N SER A 75 -12.24 37.82 18.29
CA SER A 75 -12.46 39.21 17.82
C SER A 75 -11.21 39.90 17.27
N ILE A 76 -10.04 39.73 17.88
CA ILE A 76 -8.79 40.35 17.43
C ILE A 76 -8.23 39.69 16.15
N LYS A 77 -8.27 38.37 16.06
CA LYS A 77 -7.80 37.62 14.88
C LYS A 77 -8.73 37.77 13.67
N ARG A 78 -10.01 38.00 13.89
CA ARG A 78 -11.04 38.20 12.86
C ARG A 78 -10.76 39.42 11.99
N HIS A 79 -10.17 40.49 12.53
CA HIS A 79 -9.82 41.69 11.77
C HIS A 79 -8.56 41.53 10.90
N LEU A 80 -7.66 40.61 11.27
CA LEU A 80 -6.41 40.36 10.55
C LEU A 80 -6.52 39.18 9.57
N LEU A 81 -7.21 38.12 9.97
CA LEU A 81 -7.43 36.88 9.20
C LEU A 81 -8.86 36.40 9.45
N PRO A 82 -9.83 36.84 8.65
CA PRO A 82 -11.25 36.51 8.86
C PRO A 82 -11.55 35.00 8.76
N HIS A 83 -10.72 34.26 8.03
CA HIS A 83 -10.89 32.84 7.77
C HIS A 83 -9.59 32.07 8.03
N THR A 84 -9.72 30.78 8.30
CA THR A 84 -8.60 29.84 8.38
C THR A 84 -8.96 28.61 7.57
N ASP A 85 -8.09 28.24 6.62
CA ASP A 85 -8.26 27.02 5.82
C ASP A 85 -7.48 25.87 6.48
N ILE A 86 -8.17 24.77 6.71
CA ILE A 86 -7.55 23.49 7.06
C ILE A 86 -7.55 22.67 5.78
N VAL A 87 -6.37 22.25 5.33
CA VAL A 87 -6.20 21.47 4.12
C VAL A 87 -5.77 20.07 4.50
N PHE A 88 -6.52 19.07 4.04
CA PHE A 88 -6.15 17.66 4.12
C PHE A 88 -5.83 17.18 2.72
N GLU A 89 -4.64 16.70 2.50
CA GLU A 89 -4.24 16.06 1.25
C GLU A 89 -4.33 14.54 1.42
N PHE A 90 -5.09 13.90 0.53
CA PHE A 90 -5.27 12.46 0.51
C PHE A 90 -4.64 11.91 -0.76
N ILE A 91 -3.75 10.91 -0.59
CA ILE A 91 -3.14 10.18 -1.68
C ILE A 91 -3.51 8.71 -1.48
N ASP A 92 -4.17 8.13 -2.48
CA ASP A 92 -4.51 6.72 -2.57
C ASP A 92 -3.62 6.06 -3.63
N TYR A 93 -2.95 4.99 -3.27
CA TYR A 93 -2.02 4.27 -4.14
C TYR A 93 -2.11 2.75 -3.92
N PRO A 94 -1.75 1.95 -4.94
CA PRO A 94 -1.77 0.50 -4.82
C PRO A 94 -0.92 0.00 -3.66
N GLY A 95 -1.47 -0.91 -2.88
CA GLY A 95 -0.76 -1.53 -1.76
C GLY A 95 0.48 -2.32 -2.21
N GLU A 96 0.46 -2.82 -3.43
CA GLU A 96 1.56 -3.51 -4.10
C GLU A 96 2.84 -2.68 -4.16
N TRP A 97 2.73 -1.37 -4.32
CA TRP A 97 3.89 -0.48 -4.36
C TRP A 97 4.66 -0.44 -3.04
N ILE A 98 3.95 -0.54 -1.91
CA ILE A 98 4.59 -0.54 -0.59
C ILE A 98 5.46 -1.79 -0.42
N THR A 99 5.02 -2.94 -0.94
CA THR A 99 5.76 -4.19 -0.80
C THR A 99 7.12 -4.16 -1.50
N ASP A 100 7.30 -3.27 -2.48
CA ASP A 100 8.54 -3.15 -3.26
C ASP A 100 9.56 -2.20 -2.62
N ILE A 101 9.13 -1.25 -1.79
CA ILE A 101 10.05 -0.27 -1.17
C ILE A 101 11.24 -0.91 -0.44
N PRO A 102 11.09 -2.03 0.31
CA PRO A 102 12.22 -2.71 0.95
C PRO A 102 13.29 -3.21 -0.03
N MET A 103 12.97 -3.36 -1.32
CA MET A 103 13.93 -3.76 -2.35
C MET A 103 15.01 -2.67 -2.58
N LEU A 104 14.75 -1.40 -2.25
CA LEU A 104 15.75 -0.33 -2.31
C LEU A 104 16.99 -0.57 -1.45
N GLY A 105 16.89 -1.40 -0.42
CA GLY A 105 17.99 -1.75 0.47
C GLY A 105 18.72 -3.04 0.10
N LYS A 106 18.38 -3.67 -1.03
CA LYS A 106 18.94 -4.97 -1.45
C LYS A 106 19.70 -4.86 -2.76
N THR A 107 20.72 -5.71 -2.92
CA THR A 107 21.26 -6.03 -4.26
C THR A 107 20.31 -7.00 -4.98
N TYR A 108 20.49 -7.14 -6.29
CA TYR A 108 19.73 -8.13 -7.06
C TYR A 108 19.90 -9.55 -6.52
N ALA A 109 21.15 -9.95 -6.20
CA ALA A 109 21.43 -11.27 -5.63
C ALA A 109 20.68 -11.48 -4.29
N GLN A 110 20.77 -10.51 -3.37
CA GLN A 110 20.06 -10.60 -2.07
C GLN A 110 18.54 -10.69 -2.21
N TRP A 111 17.97 -9.94 -3.16
CA TRP A 111 16.55 -10.04 -3.45
C TRP A 111 16.20 -11.40 -4.06
N SER A 112 16.95 -11.83 -5.07
CA SER A 112 16.74 -13.10 -5.76
C SER A 112 16.80 -14.29 -4.81
N ASP A 113 17.83 -14.36 -3.93
CA ASP A 113 17.96 -15.41 -2.92
C ASP A 113 16.79 -15.42 -1.94
N SER A 114 16.33 -14.22 -1.51
CA SER A 114 15.15 -14.09 -0.64
C SER A 114 13.89 -14.61 -1.34
N ALA A 115 13.71 -14.27 -2.62
CA ALA A 115 12.57 -14.73 -3.42
C ALA A 115 12.59 -16.25 -3.60
N TRP A 116 13.75 -16.85 -3.92
CA TRP A 116 13.91 -18.31 -4.01
C TRP A 116 13.61 -19.04 -2.71
N ALA A 117 14.04 -18.49 -1.57
CA ALA A 117 13.71 -19.04 -0.27
C ALA A 117 12.21 -19.07 -0.02
N GLN A 118 11.50 -17.99 -0.37
CA GLN A 118 10.04 -17.93 -0.28
C GLN A 118 9.33 -18.92 -1.21
N LEU A 119 9.82 -19.08 -2.44
CA LEU A 119 9.29 -20.07 -3.39
C LEU A 119 9.45 -21.52 -2.92
N SER A 120 10.29 -21.76 -1.94
CA SER A 120 10.62 -23.11 -1.43
C SER A 120 9.99 -23.39 -0.06
N SER A 121 9.28 -22.43 0.53
CA SER A 121 8.70 -22.52 1.86
C SER A 121 7.31 -21.88 1.91
N GLY A 122 6.57 -22.20 2.98
CA GLY A 122 5.27 -21.61 3.25
C GLY A 122 4.21 -21.86 2.16
N PRO A 123 3.17 -21.06 2.10
CA PRO A 123 2.08 -21.24 1.15
C PRO A 123 2.50 -20.97 -0.30
N GLN A 124 3.55 -20.16 -0.55
CA GLN A 124 4.04 -19.87 -1.91
C GLN A 124 4.52 -21.12 -2.64
N GLN A 125 5.07 -22.10 -1.93
CA GLN A 125 5.59 -23.33 -2.51
C GLN A 125 4.57 -24.04 -3.42
N HIS A 126 3.31 -23.99 -3.06
CA HIS A 126 2.24 -24.67 -3.82
C HIS A 126 2.01 -24.06 -5.21
N PHE A 127 2.31 -22.78 -5.38
CA PHE A 127 2.08 -22.03 -6.62
C PHE A 127 3.35 -21.86 -7.46
N ALA A 128 4.52 -22.18 -6.90
CA ALA A 128 5.82 -21.95 -7.52
C ALA A 128 6.28 -23.05 -8.50
N ASN A 129 5.55 -24.17 -8.59
CA ASN A 129 6.02 -25.35 -9.35
C ASN A 129 6.18 -25.06 -10.85
N GLU A 130 5.24 -24.31 -11.44
CA GLU A 130 5.29 -23.97 -12.85
C GLU A 130 6.50 -23.07 -13.14
N TRP A 131 6.68 -22.01 -12.36
CA TRP A 131 7.87 -21.14 -12.44
C TRP A 131 9.18 -21.93 -12.30
N LYS A 132 9.28 -22.79 -11.29
CA LYS A 132 10.48 -23.63 -11.09
C LYS A 132 10.73 -24.56 -12.27
N THR A 133 9.69 -25.10 -12.88
CA THR A 133 9.81 -25.97 -14.06
C THR A 133 10.38 -25.19 -15.24
N VAL A 134 9.88 -23.95 -15.48
CA VAL A 134 10.39 -23.08 -16.55
C VAL A 134 11.88 -22.80 -16.32
N VAL A 135 12.26 -22.36 -15.13
CA VAL A 135 13.67 -22.04 -14.81
C VAL A 135 14.58 -23.24 -14.91
N ASN A 136 14.16 -24.43 -14.45
CA ASN A 136 14.96 -25.63 -14.51
C ASN A 136 15.16 -26.18 -15.94
N ALA A 137 14.22 -25.88 -16.83
CA ALA A 137 14.29 -26.24 -18.25
C ALA A 137 15.01 -25.18 -19.09
N PHE A 138 15.22 -23.99 -18.54
CA PHE A 138 15.79 -22.87 -19.29
C PHE A 138 17.31 -23.03 -19.46
N ASP A 139 17.76 -22.78 -20.68
CA ASP A 139 19.19 -22.84 -21.03
C ASP A 139 19.87 -21.50 -20.76
N PHE A 140 20.55 -21.37 -19.63
CA PHE A 140 21.29 -20.17 -19.22
C PHE A 140 22.63 -19.99 -19.91
N GLU A 141 23.10 -20.94 -20.75
CA GLU A 141 24.30 -20.78 -21.56
C GLU A 141 24.06 -19.86 -22.78
N GLN A 142 22.84 -19.75 -23.21
CA GLN A 142 22.48 -18.78 -24.25
C GLN A 142 22.55 -17.35 -23.76
N SER A 143 22.86 -16.41 -24.67
CA SER A 143 22.93 -15.00 -24.31
C SER A 143 21.54 -14.45 -23.95
N PRO A 144 21.45 -13.54 -22.95
CA PRO A 144 20.19 -12.87 -22.60
C PRO A 144 19.77 -11.91 -23.72
N THR A 145 18.83 -12.35 -24.55
CA THR A 145 18.11 -11.49 -25.51
C THR A 145 16.84 -10.95 -24.87
N GLN A 146 16.28 -9.89 -25.42
CA GLN A 146 15.03 -9.32 -24.89
C GLN A 146 13.89 -10.35 -24.90
N ASP A 147 13.80 -11.20 -25.93
CA ASP A 147 12.79 -12.24 -26.03
C ASP A 147 12.93 -13.28 -24.90
N ASN A 148 14.15 -13.74 -24.65
CA ASN A 148 14.43 -14.71 -23.58
C ASN A 148 14.21 -14.11 -22.19
N ILE A 149 14.55 -12.83 -22.00
CA ILE A 149 14.25 -12.08 -20.77
C ILE A 149 12.75 -12.02 -20.57
N ASN A 150 11.99 -11.64 -21.59
CA ASN A 150 10.53 -11.54 -21.54
C ASN A 150 9.86 -12.88 -21.26
N GLU A 151 10.39 -13.98 -21.78
CA GLU A 151 9.91 -15.33 -21.48
C GLU A 151 10.00 -15.62 -19.97
N LEU A 152 11.18 -15.44 -19.36
CA LEU A 152 11.38 -15.66 -17.93
C LEU A 152 10.55 -14.71 -17.07
N VAL A 153 10.51 -13.42 -17.42
CA VAL A 153 9.75 -12.40 -16.69
C VAL A 153 8.26 -12.69 -16.75
N SER A 154 7.74 -13.08 -17.93
CA SER A 154 6.33 -13.43 -18.10
C SER A 154 5.93 -14.66 -17.28
N ALA A 155 6.78 -15.68 -17.25
CA ALA A 155 6.56 -16.88 -16.43
C ALA A 155 6.57 -16.55 -14.92
N TYR A 156 7.49 -15.68 -14.48
CA TYR A 156 7.52 -15.24 -13.09
C TYR A 156 6.30 -14.38 -12.73
N ARG A 157 5.92 -13.45 -13.61
CA ARG A 157 4.68 -12.66 -13.43
C ARG A 157 3.44 -13.55 -13.35
N HIS A 158 3.37 -14.59 -14.17
CA HIS A 158 2.27 -15.56 -14.10
C HIS A 158 2.19 -16.22 -12.72
N TYR A 159 3.33 -16.65 -12.17
CA TYR A 159 3.38 -17.14 -10.79
C TYR A 159 2.86 -16.09 -9.80
N LEU A 160 3.32 -14.82 -9.89
CA LEU A 160 2.87 -13.75 -8.99
C LEU A 160 1.35 -13.56 -9.03
N VAL A 161 0.75 -13.57 -10.23
CA VAL A 161 -0.69 -13.43 -10.44
C VAL A 161 -1.47 -14.60 -9.80
N ILE A 162 -1.00 -15.84 -10.00
CA ILE A 162 -1.63 -17.02 -9.39
C ILE A 162 -1.52 -16.95 -7.87
N ALA A 163 -0.35 -16.65 -7.34
CA ALA A 163 -0.13 -16.54 -5.91
C ALA A 163 -1.02 -15.45 -5.29
N LYS A 164 -1.13 -14.27 -5.92
CA LYS A 164 -2.02 -13.18 -5.48
C LYS A 164 -3.48 -13.63 -5.42
N LYS A 165 -3.98 -14.29 -6.47
CA LYS A 165 -5.36 -14.82 -6.52
C LYS A 165 -5.65 -15.85 -5.42
N ASN A 166 -4.62 -16.48 -4.87
CA ASN A 166 -4.71 -17.45 -3.78
C ASN A 166 -4.32 -16.85 -2.41
N GLY A 167 -4.41 -15.53 -2.26
CA GLY A 167 -4.29 -14.85 -0.97
C GLY A 167 -2.86 -14.67 -0.45
N ILE A 168 -1.84 -14.80 -1.31
CA ILE A 168 -0.47 -14.49 -0.92
C ILE A 168 -0.27 -12.98 -0.89
N SER A 169 0.05 -12.44 0.28
CA SER A 169 0.14 -11.00 0.50
C SER A 169 1.51 -10.40 0.19
N LEU A 170 2.61 -11.15 0.44
CA LEU A 170 3.97 -10.68 0.20
C LEU A 170 4.49 -11.25 -1.11
N LEU A 171 4.32 -10.49 -2.16
CA LEU A 171 4.81 -10.79 -3.50
C LEU A 171 5.69 -9.64 -3.98
N GLN A 172 6.87 -9.95 -4.50
CA GLN A 172 7.83 -8.99 -5.02
C GLN A 172 8.37 -9.43 -6.39
N PRO A 173 8.39 -8.51 -7.38
CA PRO A 173 7.87 -7.13 -7.29
C PRO A 173 6.34 -7.09 -7.33
N GLY A 174 5.72 -6.39 -6.37
CA GLY A 174 4.28 -6.16 -6.36
C GLY A 174 3.82 -5.31 -7.56
N SER A 175 4.65 -4.36 -7.98
CA SER A 175 4.39 -3.53 -9.16
C SER A 175 4.19 -4.34 -10.45
N PHE A 176 4.74 -5.56 -10.54
CA PHE A 176 4.53 -6.42 -11.70
C PHE A 176 3.12 -7.03 -11.77
N LEU A 177 2.34 -6.91 -10.70
CA LEU A 177 0.95 -7.37 -10.66
C LEU A 177 -0.03 -6.36 -11.28
N LEU A 178 0.41 -5.12 -11.48
CA LEU A 178 -0.41 -4.03 -11.97
C LEU A 178 -0.20 -3.84 -13.46
N ASP A 179 -1.28 -3.51 -14.17
CA ASP A 179 -1.24 -3.11 -15.58
C ASP A 179 -1.23 -1.56 -15.66
N SER A 180 -0.45 -0.93 -14.78
CA SER A 180 -0.31 0.52 -14.70
C SER A 180 0.48 1.07 -15.87
N SER A 181 0.09 2.26 -16.35
CA SER A 181 0.86 3.02 -17.35
C SER A 181 2.16 3.59 -16.81
N ASP A 182 2.35 3.58 -15.49
CA ASP A 182 3.47 4.23 -14.81
C ASP A 182 4.74 3.36 -14.78
N PHE A 183 4.59 2.04 -14.96
CA PHE A 183 5.71 1.10 -14.96
C PHE A 183 5.56 0.02 -16.04
N ASP A 184 6.55 -0.05 -16.94
CA ASP A 184 6.60 -1.06 -18.01
C ASP A 184 7.48 -2.26 -17.62
N TRP A 185 6.86 -3.28 -17.05
CA TRP A 185 7.54 -4.52 -16.68
C TRP A 185 8.07 -5.34 -17.88
N GLN A 186 7.57 -5.09 -19.10
CA GLN A 186 8.07 -5.75 -20.31
C GLN A 186 9.46 -5.23 -20.71
N GLN A 187 9.74 -3.96 -20.44
CA GLN A 187 11.05 -3.37 -20.73
C GLN A 187 12.05 -3.53 -19.57
N LEU A 188 11.59 -3.36 -18.33
CA LEU A 188 12.44 -3.33 -17.14
C LEU A 188 12.20 -4.54 -16.22
N GLY A 189 11.56 -5.60 -16.74
CA GLY A 189 11.25 -6.78 -15.95
C GLY A 189 12.50 -7.60 -15.60
N PHE A 190 12.44 -8.23 -14.46
CA PHE A 190 13.44 -9.17 -13.95
C PHE A 190 12.75 -10.28 -13.16
N ALA A 191 13.45 -11.38 -12.98
CA ALA A 191 12.95 -12.53 -12.22
C ALA A 191 14.03 -13.06 -11.29
N PRO A 192 13.68 -13.79 -10.20
CA PRO A 192 14.69 -14.40 -9.34
C PRO A 192 15.38 -15.55 -10.08
N LEU A 193 16.70 -15.57 -10.05
CA LEU A 193 17.52 -16.62 -10.65
C LEU A 193 18.05 -17.60 -9.59
N PRO A 194 18.32 -18.86 -9.95
CA PRO A 194 18.95 -19.82 -9.07
C PRO A 194 20.31 -19.32 -8.55
N SER A 195 20.71 -19.77 -7.35
CA SER A 195 21.99 -19.39 -6.75
C SER A 195 23.21 -19.80 -7.59
N SER A 196 23.08 -20.83 -8.44
CA SER A 196 24.11 -21.19 -9.42
C SER A 196 24.43 -20.07 -10.41
N ILE A 197 23.47 -19.19 -10.69
CA ILE A 197 23.64 -18.02 -11.56
C ILE A 197 23.99 -16.78 -10.74
N THR A 198 23.29 -16.54 -9.61
CA THR A 198 23.47 -15.32 -8.81
C THR A 198 24.79 -15.28 -8.04
N SER A 199 25.46 -16.41 -7.83
CA SER A 199 26.79 -16.47 -7.22
C SER A 199 27.93 -16.03 -8.15
N ASP A 200 27.70 -16.03 -9.48
CA ASP A 200 28.67 -15.53 -10.45
C ASP A 200 28.22 -14.17 -11.01
N VAL A 201 28.75 -13.09 -10.42
CA VAL A 201 28.47 -11.71 -10.85
C VAL A 201 28.93 -11.40 -12.28
N SER A 202 29.78 -12.27 -12.87
CA SER A 202 30.23 -12.13 -14.27
C SER A 202 29.25 -12.75 -15.26
N HIS A 203 28.34 -13.61 -14.80
CA HIS A 203 27.40 -14.33 -15.63
C HIS A 203 26.49 -13.36 -16.42
N PRO A 204 26.30 -13.58 -17.75
CA PRO A 204 25.52 -12.66 -18.59
C PRO A 204 24.08 -12.43 -18.07
N TRP A 205 23.41 -13.48 -17.62
CA TRP A 205 22.04 -13.39 -17.07
C TRP A 205 21.99 -12.63 -15.75
N TYR A 206 22.99 -12.82 -14.89
CA TYR A 206 23.09 -12.00 -13.66
C TYR A 206 23.16 -10.52 -14.01
N LYS A 207 24.09 -10.14 -14.91
CA LYS A 207 24.28 -8.74 -15.32
C LYS A 207 23.02 -8.13 -15.97
N ALA A 208 22.32 -8.90 -16.80
CA ALA A 208 21.10 -8.44 -17.43
C ALA A 208 20.02 -8.12 -16.40
N PHE A 209 19.73 -9.04 -15.48
CA PHE A 209 18.70 -8.81 -14.46
C PHE A 209 19.14 -7.83 -13.36
N GLU A 210 20.42 -7.78 -13.00
CA GLU A 210 20.95 -6.75 -12.10
C GLU A 210 20.76 -5.35 -12.69
N SER A 211 21.00 -5.19 -14.00
CA SER A 211 20.77 -3.91 -14.69
C SER A 211 19.30 -3.49 -14.64
N HIS A 212 18.37 -4.40 -14.91
CA HIS A 212 16.94 -4.13 -14.84
C HIS A 212 16.48 -3.85 -13.39
N PHE A 213 16.97 -4.63 -12.43
CA PHE A 213 16.69 -4.42 -11.00
C PHE A 213 17.17 -3.04 -10.52
N THR A 214 18.37 -2.64 -10.94
CA THR A 214 18.94 -1.33 -10.62
C THR A 214 18.14 -0.19 -11.26
N ALA A 215 17.71 -0.37 -12.51
CA ALA A 215 16.82 0.59 -13.19
C ALA A 215 15.47 0.68 -12.46
N PHE A 216 14.88 -0.45 -12.07
CA PHE A 216 13.65 -0.48 -11.26
C PHE A 216 13.79 0.28 -9.94
N GLN A 217 14.90 0.07 -9.21
CA GLN A 217 15.17 0.82 -7.98
C GLN A 217 15.31 2.32 -8.22
N LYS A 218 16.04 2.71 -9.27
CA LYS A 218 16.38 4.11 -9.55
C LYS A 218 15.20 4.87 -10.17
N ASP A 219 14.59 4.28 -11.19
CA ASP A 219 13.67 4.99 -12.07
C ASP A 219 12.20 4.81 -11.62
N TRP A 220 11.91 3.80 -10.81
CA TRP A 220 10.58 3.53 -10.26
C TRP A 220 10.52 3.70 -8.74
N LEU A 221 11.23 2.89 -7.96
CA LEU A 221 11.06 2.88 -6.50
C LEU A 221 11.59 4.14 -5.81
N THR A 222 12.66 4.74 -6.30
CA THR A 222 13.21 5.97 -5.71
C THR A 222 12.28 7.17 -5.89
N PRO A 223 11.75 7.47 -7.08
CA PRO A 223 10.71 8.49 -7.27
C PRO A 223 9.46 8.21 -6.45
N LEU A 224 8.96 6.97 -6.46
CA LEU A 224 7.79 6.55 -5.70
C LEU A 224 7.95 6.83 -4.20
N LYS A 225 9.10 6.45 -3.63
CA LYS A 225 9.43 6.74 -2.24
C LYS A 225 9.47 8.25 -1.96
N GLN A 226 9.98 9.05 -2.88
CA GLN A 226 10.08 10.48 -2.70
C GLN A 226 8.73 11.19 -2.82
N SER A 227 7.87 10.76 -3.75
CA SER A 227 6.57 11.39 -3.97
C SER A 227 5.54 11.00 -2.91
N VAL A 228 5.41 9.70 -2.62
CA VAL A 228 4.32 9.18 -1.77
C VAL A 228 4.67 9.24 -0.28
N PHE A 229 5.92 8.90 0.10
CA PHE A 229 6.25 8.71 1.53
C PHE A 229 6.95 9.90 2.17
N ARG A 230 7.58 10.79 1.41
CA ARG A 230 8.37 11.88 1.98
C ARG A 230 7.54 13.03 2.56
N GLU A 231 6.34 13.24 2.03
CA GLU A 231 5.47 14.35 2.39
C GLU A 231 4.25 13.92 3.22
N THR A 232 4.13 12.62 3.48
CA THR A 232 3.03 12.05 4.25
C THR A 232 3.35 12.13 5.75
N ASP A 233 2.48 12.78 6.52
CA ASP A 233 2.58 12.88 8.00
C ASP A 233 1.70 11.83 8.71
N LYS A 234 0.70 11.27 8.03
CA LYS A 234 -0.20 10.22 8.52
C LYS A 234 -0.40 9.15 7.46
N GLN A 235 -0.35 7.90 7.86
CA GLN A 235 -0.58 6.77 6.96
C GLN A 235 -1.72 5.90 7.46
N ILE A 236 -2.60 5.52 6.55
CA ILE A 236 -3.68 4.56 6.78
C ILE A 236 -3.37 3.32 5.96
N ILE A 237 -3.24 2.17 6.64
CA ILE A 237 -2.99 0.87 6.01
C ILE A 237 -4.26 0.06 6.13
N LEU A 238 -4.89 -0.19 4.99
CA LEU A 238 -6.05 -1.06 4.91
C LEU A 238 -5.58 -2.52 4.93
N VAL A 239 -6.14 -3.30 5.84
CA VAL A 239 -5.79 -4.72 6.04
C VAL A 239 -7.03 -5.57 5.83
N ASP A 240 -7.00 -6.44 4.82
CA ASP A 240 -8.03 -7.46 4.64
C ASP A 240 -7.67 -8.72 5.45
N LEU A 241 -8.19 -8.80 6.68
CA LEU A 241 -7.97 -9.97 7.53
C LEU A 241 -8.72 -11.19 7.01
N PHE A 242 -9.83 -11.00 6.28
CA PHE A 242 -10.66 -12.11 5.78
C PHE A 242 -9.97 -12.87 4.64
N GLU A 243 -9.14 -12.19 3.85
CA GLU A 243 -8.32 -12.87 2.84
C GLU A 243 -7.44 -13.94 3.50
N GLY A 244 -6.75 -13.60 4.60
CA GLY A 244 -5.96 -14.55 5.36
C GLY A 244 -6.79 -15.64 6.07
N LEU A 245 -7.91 -15.27 6.69
CA LEU A 245 -8.78 -16.19 7.42
C LEU A 245 -9.45 -17.23 6.50
N ASN A 246 -9.82 -16.82 5.27
CA ASN A 246 -10.49 -17.69 4.31
C ASN A 246 -9.56 -18.75 3.70
N HIS A 247 -8.25 -18.55 3.75
CA HIS A 247 -7.29 -19.49 3.17
C HIS A 247 -6.73 -20.46 4.23
N SER A 248 -5.86 -19.98 5.10
CA SER A 248 -5.28 -20.82 6.16
C SER A 248 -4.56 -20.02 7.22
N ARG A 249 -4.25 -20.69 8.34
CA ARG A 249 -3.39 -20.11 9.39
C ARG A 249 -2.02 -19.66 8.87
N GLN A 250 -1.46 -20.34 7.87
CA GLN A 250 -0.18 -19.95 7.26
C GLN A 250 -0.29 -18.62 6.51
N HIS A 251 -1.41 -18.33 5.87
CA HIS A 251 -1.66 -17.03 5.22
C HIS A 251 -1.72 -15.89 6.25
N LEU A 252 -2.29 -16.11 7.42
CA LEU A 252 -2.27 -15.11 8.50
C LEU A 252 -0.85 -14.86 9.04
N TYR A 253 -0.02 -15.90 9.16
CA TYR A 253 1.38 -15.71 9.51
C TYR A 253 2.14 -14.92 8.45
N GLN A 254 1.90 -15.21 7.18
CA GLN A 254 2.49 -14.46 6.08
C GLN A 254 2.02 -13.00 6.07
N LEU A 255 0.73 -12.74 6.31
CA LEU A 255 0.22 -11.36 6.46
C LEU A 255 0.92 -10.63 7.61
N LYS A 256 1.13 -11.30 8.76
CA LYS A 256 1.90 -10.76 9.89
C LYS A 256 3.34 -10.42 9.50
N GLU A 257 4.01 -11.29 8.76
CA GLU A 257 5.36 -11.02 8.24
C GLU A 257 5.37 -9.85 7.26
N THR A 258 4.42 -9.82 6.33
CA THR A 258 4.26 -8.71 5.37
C THR A 258 4.13 -7.38 6.09
N LEU A 259 3.21 -7.28 7.06
CA LEU A 259 2.99 -6.06 7.84
C LEU A 259 4.23 -5.67 8.67
N SER A 260 4.99 -6.66 9.15
CA SER A 260 6.26 -6.42 9.85
C SER A 260 7.33 -5.86 8.92
N HIS A 261 7.42 -6.35 7.69
CA HIS A 261 8.34 -5.82 6.68
C HIS A 261 7.93 -4.44 6.17
N LEU A 262 6.62 -4.17 6.06
CA LEU A 262 6.12 -2.85 5.70
C LEU A 262 6.53 -1.79 6.73
N ALA A 263 6.71 -2.18 7.99
CA ALA A 263 7.21 -1.27 9.01
C ALA A 263 8.56 -0.65 8.64
N ASP A 264 9.43 -1.39 7.95
CA ASP A 264 10.70 -0.85 7.49
C ASP A 264 10.52 0.31 6.49
N THR A 265 9.42 0.34 5.74
CA THR A 265 9.11 1.45 4.81
C THR A 265 8.77 2.75 5.54
N PHE A 266 8.11 2.69 6.70
CA PHE A 266 7.76 3.87 7.51
C PHE A 266 8.99 4.57 8.10
N VAL A 267 10.09 3.83 8.27
CA VAL A 267 11.35 4.39 8.77
C VAL A 267 12.04 5.25 7.71
N TYR A 268 11.87 4.91 6.45
CA TYR A 268 12.57 5.56 5.34
C TYR A 268 12.09 6.98 5.03
N GLY A 269 10.94 7.41 5.52
CA GLY A 269 10.50 8.81 5.51
C GLY A 269 11.34 9.71 6.42
N GLN A 270 12.17 9.15 7.31
CA GLN A 270 13.02 9.91 8.20
C GLN A 270 14.26 10.42 7.45
N THR A 271 14.20 11.66 7.05
CA THR A 271 15.37 12.46 6.63
C THR A 271 16.42 12.45 7.73
N GLY A 272 17.70 12.37 7.35
CA GLY A 272 18.83 12.37 8.29
C GLY A 272 18.77 13.55 9.29
N TRP A 273 19.51 13.43 10.39
CA TRP A 273 19.56 14.38 11.49
C TRP A 273 19.57 15.87 11.08
N PHE A 274 20.22 16.19 9.98
CA PHE A 274 20.35 17.56 9.47
C PHE A 274 19.02 18.11 8.91
N ALA A 275 18.28 17.32 8.18
CA ALA A 275 16.99 17.73 7.62
C ALA A 275 15.88 17.82 8.67
N ARG A 276 15.96 17.00 9.72
CA ARG A 276 15.01 16.99 10.85
C ARG A 276 15.16 18.24 11.73
N ASN A 277 16.37 18.72 11.96
CA ASN A 277 16.63 19.88 12.82
C ASN A 277 16.57 21.22 12.10
N VAL A 278 16.87 21.26 10.80
CA VAL A 278 16.94 22.52 10.04
C VAL A 278 15.67 22.80 9.24
N MET A 279 15.00 21.77 8.70
CA MET A 279 13.83 21.95 7.80
C MET A 279 12.48 21.68 8.44
N ARG A 280 12.39 21.25 9.70
CA ARG A 280 11.14 20.89 10.39
C ARG A 280 10.19 19.96 9.59
N LYS A 281 10.71 19.18 8.65
CA LYS A 281 9.90 18.19 7.94
C LYS A 281 9.70 16.99 8.86
N GLU A 282 8.48 16.84 9.34
CA GLU A 282 8.09 15.75 10.22
C GLU A 282 8.01 14.45 9.40
N ALA A 283 8.60 13.40 9.92
CA ALA A 283 8.37 12.03 9.47
C ALA A 283 6.93 11.62 9.78
N ILE A 284 6.46 10.50 9.21
CA ILE A 284 5.16 9.90 9.55
C ILE A 284 5.03 9.84 11.07
N GLY A 285 4.12 10.64 11.62
CA GLY A 285 3.89 10.73 13.07
C GLY A 285 2.79 9.78 13.56
N ARG A 286 1.91 9.32 12.65
CA ARG A 286 0.81 8.40 12.96
C ARG A 286 0.61 7.37 11.86
N VAL A 287 0.41 6.12 12.26
CA VAL A 287 0.04 5.00 11.40
C VAL A 287 -1.23 4.38 11.94
N ALA A 288 -2.27 4.31 11.12
CA ALA A 288 -3.51 3.63 11.43
C ALA A 288 -3.58 2.31 10.65
N PHE A 289 -3.67 1.20 11.36
CA PHE A 289 -4.03 -0.09 10.78
C PHE A 289 -5.55 -0.23 10.83
N VAL A 290 -6.15 -0.46 9.68
CA VAL A 290 -7.60 -0.47 9.53
C VAL A 290 -8.03 -1.80 8.92
N ALA A 291 -8.67 -2.67 9.72
CA ALA A 291 -9.29 -3.87 9.16
C ALA A 291 -10.57 -3.47 8.43
N THR A 292 -10.61 -3.85 7.16
CA THR A 292 -11.76 -3.61 6.27
C THR A 292 -12.80 -4.73 6.39
N LYS A 293 -13.96 -4.56 5.76
CA LYS A 293 -15.02 -5.57 5.68
C LYS A 293 -15.55 -6.02 7.07
N ALA A 294 -15.55 -5.13 8.07
CA ALA A 294 -16.01 -5.45 9.42
C ALA A 294 -17.51 -5.78 9.54
N ASP A 295 -18.27 -5.55 8.48
CA ASP A 295 -19.68 -5.94 8.32
C ASP A 295 -19.87 -7.43 8.05
N LEU A 296 -18.82 -8.17 7.67
CA LEU A 296 -18.89 -9.61 7.44
C LEU A 296 -18.99 -10.43 8.73
N ILE A 297 -18.81 -9.80 9.90
CA ILE A 297 -18.93 -10.48 11.20
C ILE A 297 -19.98 -9.81 12.09
N PRO A 298 -20.60 -10.57 13.00
CA PRO A 298 -21.49 -10.03 14.02
C PRO A 298 -20.81 -8.98 14.89
N VAL A 299 -21.59 -8.05 15.44
CA VAL A 299 -21.05 -6.99 16.35
C VAL A 299 -20.34 -7.59 17.54
N SER A 300 -20.84 -8.73 18.07
CA SER A 300 -20.23 -9.47 19.18
C SER A 300 -18.79 -9.95 18.92
N GLU A 301 -18.42 -10.17 17.65
CA GLU A 301 -17.09 -10.66 17.25
C GLU A 301 -16.12 -9.55 16.85
N ARG A 302 -16.56 -8.30 16.82
CA ARG A 302 -15.70 -7.16 16.39
C ARG A 302 -14.51 -6.92 17.31
N GLU A 303 -14.66 -7.15 18.61
CA GLU A 303 -13.54 -7.06 19.55
C GLU A 303 -12.48 -8.14 19.28
N ASN A 304 -12.89 -9.34 18.90
CA ASN A 304 -11.99 -10.42 18.50
C ASN A 304 -11.24 -10.08 17.21
N LEU A 305 -11.93 -9.51 16.22
CA LEU A 305 -11.30 -9.04 14.98
C LEU A 305 -10.30 -7.92 15.24
N LEU A 306 -10.63 -6.97 16.12
CA LEU A 306 -9.71 -5.89 16.51
C LEU A 306 -8.48 -6.45 17.26
N SER A 307 -8.68 -7.46 18.11
CA SER A 307 -7.59 -8.15 18.78
C SER A 307 -6.67 -8.87 17.79
N LEU A 308 -7.25 -9.54 16.79
CA LEU A 308 -6.48 -10.17 15.72
C LEU A 308 -5.67 -9.15 14.92
N LEU A 309 -6.27 -8.02 14.54
CA LEU A 309 -5.56 -6.92 13.87
C LEU A 309 -4.35 -6.45 14.68
N LYS A 310 -4.50 -6.27 16.00
CA LYS A 310 -3.41 -5.89 16.89
C LYS A 310 -2.29 -6.95 16.94
N GLN A 311 -2.66 -8.23 16.90
CA GLN A 311 -1.68 -9.34 16.91
C GLN A 311 -0.89 -9.44 15.60
N VAL A 312 -1.55 -9.30 14.45
CA VAL A 312 -0.85 -9.37 13.14
C VAL A 312 0.03 -8.14 12.90
N THR A 313 -0.26 -7.00 13.52
CA THR A 313 0.52 -5.75 13.41
C THR A 313 1.56 -5.57 14.52
N GLU A 314 1.63 -6.49 15.50
CA GLU A 314 2.54 -6.38 16.63
C GLU A 314 4.01 -6.30 16.21
N GLY A 315 4.44 -7.11 15.23
CA GLY A 315 5.79 -7.08 14.69
C GLY A 315 6.15 -5.72 14.06
N ALA A 316 5.20 -5.09 13.38
CA ALA A 316 5.36 -3.74 12.86
C ALA A 316 5.57 -2.71 14.00
N ARG A 317 4.78 -2.79 15.05
CA ARG A 317 4.87 -1.90 16.21
C ARG A 317 6.17 -2.06 16.99
N ALA A 318 6.62 -3.31 17.19
CA ALA A 318 7.84 -3.62 17.96
C ALA A 318 9.10 -2.96 17.37
N ARG A 319 9.14 -2.74 16.06
CA ARG A 319 10.26 -2.06 15.38
C ARG A 319 10.35 -0.56 15.64
N PHE A 320 9.34 0.04 16.28
CA PHE A 320 9.23 1.48 16.52
C PHE A 320 9.15 1.87 17.99
N VAL A 321 9.47 0.98 18.91
CA VAL A 321 9.39 1.24 20.35
C VAL A 321 10.14 2.52 20.76
N ASP A 322 11.27 2.80 20.08
CA ASP A 322 12.12 3.98 20.38
C ASP A 322 11.83 5.19 19.47
N LYS A 323 10.73 5.17 18.70
CA LYS A 323 10.40 6.25 17.76
C LYS A 323 9.07 6.92 18.12
N PRO A 324 8.92 8.23 17.87
CA PRO A 324 7.71 8.98 18.24
C PRO A 324 6.53 8.73 17.28
N ILE A 325 6.32 7.49 16.82
CA ILE A 325 5.22 7.11 15.94
C ILE A 325 4.09 6.55 16.77
N LYS A 326 2.88 7.07 16.58
CA LYS A 326 1.66 6.55 17.21
C LYS A 326 0.98 5.56 16.28
N PHE A 327 0.65 4.38 16.83
CA PHE A 327 -0.10 3.35 16.13
C PHE A 327 -1.51 3.28 16.65
N GLU A 328 -2.48 3.29 15.75
CA GLU A 328 -3.90 3.18 16.05
C GLU A 328 -4.51 2.02 15.24
N HIS A 329 -5.60 1.44 15.73
CA HIS A 329 -6.25 0.29 15.12
C HIS A 329 -7.74 0.55 15.04
N PHE A 330 -8.30 0.35 13.85
CA PHE A 330 -9.72 0.58 13.58
C PHE A 330 -10.31 -0.59 12.81
N LEU A 331 -11.62 -0.76 12.95
CA LEU A 331 -12.44 -1.61 12.11
C LEU A 331 -13.33 -0.70 11.27
N VAL A 332 -13.40 -0.94 9.97
CA VAL A 332 -14.27 -0.18 9.07
C VAL A 332 -15.02 -1.09 8.12
N SER A 333 -16.18 -0.60 7.71
CA SER A 333 -16.94 -1.16 6.59
C SER A 333 -17.30 -0.02 5.65
N ALA A 334 -17.05 -0.21 4.36
CA ALA A 334 -17.44 0.76 3.34
C ALA A 334 -18.96 0.77 3.12
N ILE A 335 -19.59 -0.39 3.32
CA ILE A 335 -21.03 -0.60 3.13
C ILE A 335 -21.51 -1.45 4.31
N GLN A 336 -22.60 -1.05 4.94
CA GLN A 336 -23.23 -1.87 5.95
C GLN A 336 -24.31 -2.74 5.29
N VAL A 337 -24.04 -4.04 5.18
CA VAL A 337 -24.89 -5.00 4.47
C VAL A 337 -25.87 -5.69 5.40
N THR A 338 -25.61 -5.71 6.71
CA THR A 338 -26.45 -6.39 7.71
C THR A 338 -26.79 -5.44 8.86
N ASN A 339 -28.07 -5.34 9.17
CA ASN A 339 -28.54 -4.84 10.48
C ASN A 339 -28.79 -6.05 11.38
N GLU A 340 -28.31 -5.99 12.63
CA GLU A 340 -28.75 -6.98 13.62
C GLU A 340 -30.26 -6.82 13.80
N GLY A 341 -31.00 -7.86 13.44
CA GLY A 341 -32.42 -7.91 13.77
C GLY A 341 -32.57 -7.96 15.29
N SER A 342 -33.30 -7.00 15.85
CA SER A 342 -33.76 -7.11 17.22
C SER A 342 -34.65 -8.37 17.33
N SER A 343 -34.13 -9.39 18.03
CA SER A 343 -34.93 -10.53 18.50
C SER A 343 -35.87 -10.12 19.63
#